data_a190ead8866a403a25107aecb4615270
#
_entry.id   a190ead8866a403a25107aecb4615270
#
_cell.length_a   1.000
_cell.length_b   1.000
_cell.length_c   1.000
_cell.angle_alpha   90.00
_cell.angle_beta   90.00
_cell.angle_gamma   90.00
#
_symmetry.space_group_name_H-M   'P 1'
#
loop_
_entity.id
_entity.type
_entity.pdbx_description
1 polymer ?
#
loop_
_entity_poly.entity_id
_entity_poly.type
_entity_poly.pdbx_seq_one_letter_code
_entity_poly.pdbx_strand_id
1 'polypeptide(L)'
;HDVVVGDTYIRNVPTDIRGWGGAMEPNGNSIFIFEVAGLCIGHLGHLHHELTEKQYAEIGRLDVLMVPVDGGLTMGAESMSRVVQRLRSALILPMHRRGPPISQFLSMFGTQFDAVTSDSPTITVSIRSLPKRPTIHILSGV
;
A
#
# COMPACT_ATOMS: atom_id res chain seq x y z
N HIS A 1 -16.86 -0.94 -7.72
CA HIS A 1 -17.95 -0.45 -6.86
C HIS A 1 -17.54 0.86 -6.21
N ASP A 2 -18.48 1.79 -6.12
CA ASP A 2 -18.28 3.11 -5.52
C ASP A 2 -19.35 3.30 -4.45
N VAL A 3 -18.94 3.67 -3.24
CA VAL A 3 -19.82 3.83 -2.08
C VAL A 3 -19.47 5.09 -1.33
N VAL A 4 -20.47 5.80 -0.82
CA VAL A 4 -20.28 6.92 0.09
C VAL A 4 -20.79 6.55 1.47
N VAL A 5 -19.94 6.69 2.49
CA VAL A 5 -20.28 6.45 3.89
C VAL A 5 -19.88 7.70 4.68
N GLY A 6 -20.87 8.48 5.12
CA GLY A 6 -20.61 9.76 5.76
C GLY A 6 -19.83 10.69 4.82
N ASP A 7 -18.68 11.17 5.27
CA ASP A 7 -17.79 12.05 4.52
C ASP A 7 -16.70 11.27 3.73
N THR A 8 -16.82 9.95 3.65
CA THR A 8 -15.83 9.10 2.99
C THR A 8 -16.40 8.51 1.70
N TYR A 9 -15.71 8.76 0.59
CA TYR A 9 -15.96 8.08 -0.67
C TYR A 9 -15.03 6.89 -0.79
N ILE A 10 -15.58 5.72 -1.09
CA ILE A 10 -14.84 4.46 -1.16
C ILE A 10 -15.02 3.86 -2.55
N ARG A 11 -13.91 3.56 -3.21
CA ARG A 11 -13.90 2.85 -4.49
C ARG A 11 -12.89 1.72 -4.46
N ASN A 12 -12.95 0.81 -5.42
CA ASN A 12 -11.99 -0.27 -5.50
C ASN A 12 -11.47 -0.48 -6.92
N VAL A 13 -10.26 -1.02 -6.98
CA VAL A 13 -9.65 -1.52 -8.21
C VAL A 13 -9.43 -3.03 -8.02
N PRO A 14 -10.11 -3.90 -8.77
CA PRO A 14 -9.94 -5.34 -8.63
C PRO A 14 -8.59 -5.79 -9.15
N THR A 15 -8.00 -6.75 -8.46
CA THR A 15 -6.79 -7.47 -8.87
C THR A 15 -7.01 -8.97 -8.65
N ASP A 16 -6.10 -9.79 -9.15
CA ASP A 16 -6.20 -11.22 -8.93
C ASP A 16 -5.62 -11.59 -7.56
N ILE A 17 -5.97 -12.77 -7.04
CA ILE A 17 -5.43 -13.30 -5.81
C ILE A 17 -4.82 -14.70 -6.05
N ARG A 18 -3.75 -15.02 -5.30
CA ARG A 18 -3.21 -16.36 -5.28
C ARG A 18 -3.97 -17.19 -4.26
N GLY A 19 -4.70 -18.21 -4.74
CA GLY A 19 -5.41 -19.16 -3.89
C GLY A 19 -4.48 -20.15 -3.21
N TRP A 20 -5.03 -20.94 -2.31
CA TRP A 20 -4.36 -22.09 -1.71
C TRP A 20 -3.96 -23.07 -2.82
N GLY A 21 -2.68 -23.49 -2.84
CA GLY A 21 -2.15 -24.34 -3.90
C GLY A 21 -1.55 -23.59 -5.08
N GLY A 22 -1.52 -22.26 -5.06
CA GLY A 22 -0.83 -21.42 -6.03
C GLY A 22 -1.62 -21.07 -7.28
N ALA A 23 -2.88 -21.50 -7.39
CA ALA A 23 -3.75 -21.11 -8.51
C ALA A 23 -4.14 -19.64 -8.40
N MET A 24 -4.25 -18.98 -9.57
CA MET A 24 -4.69 -17.59 -9.67
C MET A 24 -6.20 -17.52 -9.72
N GLU A 25 -6.78 -16.72 -8.85
CA GLU A 25 -8.22 -16.44 -8.87
C GLU A 25 -8.44 -15.02 -9.37
N PRO A 26 -9.07 -14.84 -10.57
CA PRO A 26 -9.35 -13.52 -11.10
C PRO A 26 -10.26 -12.71 -10.18
N ASN A 27 -9.94 -11.44 -10.00
CA ASN A 27 -10.70 -10.50 -9.18
C ASN A 27 -10.88 -10.91 -7.72
N GLY A 28 -10.01 -11.79 -7.21
CA GLY A 28 -10.07 -12.26 -5.82
C GLY A 28 -9.55 -11.27 -4.79
N ASN A 29 -8.87 -10.22 -5.22
CA ASN A 29 -8.38 -9.14 -4.37
C ASN A 29 -8.95 -7.80 -4.83
N SER A 30 -9.08 -6.86 -3.91
CA SER A 30 -9.42 -5.47 -4.22
C SER A 30 -8.43 -4.53 -3.57
N ILE A 31 -7.96 -3.57 -4.36
CA ILE A 31 -7.30 -2.39 -3.83
C ILE A 31 -8.41 -1.41 -3.47
N PHE A 32 -8.55 -1.11 -2.19
CA PHE A 32 -9.54 -0.13 -1.73
C PHE A 32 -8.91 1.25 -1.64
N ILE A 33 -9.65 2.24 -2.10
CA ILE A 33 -9.24 3.64 -2.08
C ILE A 33 -10.29 4.44 -1.35
N PHE A 34 -9.86 5.11 -0.29
CA PHE A 34 -10.70 5.93 0.57
C PHE A 34 -10.37 7.40 0.32
N GLU A 35 -11.35 8.17 -0.07
CA GLU A 35 -11.22 9.62 -0.20
C GLU A 35 -11.92 10.28 0.97
N VAL A 36 -11.13 10.87 1.85
CA VAL A 36 -11.61 11.47 3.11
C VAL A 36 -10.72 12.63 3.53
N ALA A 37 -11.33 13.72 3.97
CA ALA A 37 -10.62 14.94 4.42
C ALA A 37 -9.56 15.44 3.41
N GLY A 38 -9.85 15.31 2.12
CA GLY A 38 -8.94 15.69 1.05
C GLY A 38 -7.79 14.71 0.78
N LEU A 39 -7.71 13.60 1.52
CA LEU A 39 -6.71 12.55 1.35
C LEU A 39 -7.23 11.42 0.49
N CYS A 40 -6.36 10.85 -0.33
CA CYS A 40 -6.58 9.59 -1.02
C CYS A 40 -5.73 8.51 -0.33
N ILE A 41 -6.39 7.53 0.28
CA ILE A 41 -5.74 6.47 1.06
C ILE A 41 -5.97 5.15 0.35
N GLY A 42 -4.90 4.48 -0.07
CA GLY A 42 -4.95 3.18 -0.75
C GLY A 42 -4.55 2.04 0.16
N HIS A 43 -5.30 0.95 0.11
CA HIS A 43 -5.00 -0.30 0.80
C HIS A 43 -4.86 -1.41 -0.24
N LEU A 44 -3.65 -1.94 -0.42
CA LEU A 44 -3.36 -2.91 -1.48
C LEU A 44 -3.94 -4.31 -1.25
N GLY A 45 -4.46 -4.58 -0.06
CA GLY A 45 -5.01 -5.89 0.27
C GLY A 45 -3.94 -6.99 0.22
N HIS A 46 -4.24 -8.09 -0.44
CA HIS A 46 -3.31 -9.19 -0.68
C HIS A 46 -2.74 -9.16 -2.11
N LEU A 47 -2.36 -7.98 -2.59
CA LEU A 47 -1.76 -7.82 -3.91
C LEU A 47 -0.54 -8.76 -4.06
N HIS A 48 -0.52 -9.55 -5.14
CA HIS A 48 0.57 -10.49 -5.37
C HIS A 48 1.13 -10.48 -6.80
N HIS A 49 0.62 -9.60 -7.66
CA HIS A 49 1.16 -9.36 -9.01
C HIS A 49 1.41 -7.87 -9.23
N GLU A 50 2.33 -7.56 -10.12
CA GLU A 50 2.56 -6.17 -10.52
C GLU A 50 1.32 -5.61 -11.24
N LEU A 51 1.11 -4.32 -11.10
CA LEU A 51 -0.07 -3.65 -11.63
C LEU A 51 0.12 -3.33 -13.13
N THR A 52 -0.96 -3.42 -13.88
CA THR A 52 -1.00 -3.00 -15.28
C THR A 52 -1.11 -1.48 -15.36
N GLU A 53 -0.81 -0.92 -16.54
CA GLU A 53 -0.99 0.51 -16.81
C GLU A 53 -2.44 0.97 -16.55
N LYS A 54 -3.41 0.13 -16.95
CA LYS A 54 -4.82 0.40 -16.71
C LYS A 54 -5.13 0.46 -15.21
N GLN A 55 -4.59 -0.47 -14.41
CA GLN A 55 -4.79 -0.48 -12.97
C GLN A 55 -4.15 0.74 -12.31
N TYR A 56 -2.94 1.14 -12.70
CA TYR A 56 -2.33 2.37 -12.22
C TYR A 56 -3.18 3.60 -12.55
N ALA A 57 -3.73 3.67 -13.76
CA ALA A 57 -4.61 4.77 -14.15
C ALA A 57 -5.90 4.80 -13.32
N GLU A 58 -6.49 3.64 -13.03
CA GLU A 58 -7.70 3.53 -12.21
C GLU A 58 -7.44 3.87 -10.74
N ILE A 59 -6.26 3.53 -10.21
CA ILE A 59 -5.85 3.87 -8.84
C ILE A 59 -5.70 5.38 -8.69
N GLY A 60 -4.99 6.00 -9.63
CA GLY A 60 -4.71 7.43 -9.59
C GLY A 60 -3.74 7.81 -8.48
N ARG A 61 -3.83 9.06 -8.00
CA ARG A 61 -2.98 9.60 -6.95
C ARG A 61 -3.38 9.06 -5.58
N LEU A 62 -2.41 8.58 -4.83
CA LEU A 62 -2.58 8.18 -3.44
C LEU A 62 -1.63 8.97 -2.54
N ASP A 63 -2.18 9.57 -1.49
CA ASP A 63 -1.40 10.30 -0.48
C ASP A 63 -0.82 9.35 0.56
N VAL A 64 -1.60 8.34 0.94
CA VAL A 64 -1.23 7.32 1.91
C VAL A 64 -1.41 5.95 1.26
N LEU A 65 -0.43 5.07 1.44
CA LEU A 65 -0.42 3.73 0.86
C LEU A 65 -0.14 2.68 1.92
N MET A 66 -1.07 1.75 2.12
CA MET A 66 -0.90 0.59 2.99
C MET A 66 -0.44 -0.60 2.15
N VAL A 67 0.73 -1.15 2.49
CA VAL A 67 1.46 -2.10 1.64
C VAL A 67 1.74 -3.41 2.39
N PRO A 68 1.30 -4.58 1.88
CA PRO A 68 1.70 -5.85 2.46
C PRO A 68 3.14 -6.19 2.12
N VAL A 69 3.94 -6.58 3.12
CA VAL A 69 5.37 -6.86 2.95
C VAL A 69 5.79 -8.26 3.41
N ASP A 70 4.83 -9.17 3.58
CA ASP A 70 5.11 -10.54 4.03
C ASP A 70 5.83 -11.40 2.98
N GLY A 71 5.64 -11.13 1.69
CA GLY A 71 6.32 -11.84 0.60
C GLY A 71 5.92 -13.31 0.42
N GLY A 72 4.93 -13.78 1.18
CA GLY A 72 4.43 -15.15 1.12
C GLY A 72 3.16 -15.27 0.27
N LEU A 73 2.02 -14.94 0.88
CA LEU A 73 0.74 -14.89 0.16
C LEU A 73 0.62 -13.64 -0.70
N THR A 74 1.45 -12.64 -0.47
CA THR A 74 1.51 -11.42 -1.24
C THR A 74 2.75 -11.43 -2.14
N MET A 75 2.88 -10.40 -2.96
CA MET A 75 3.99 -10.24 -3.89
C MET A 75 5.33 -10.13 -3.15
N GLY A 76 6.40 -10.67 -3.75
CA GLY A 76 7.75 -10.57 -3.20
C GLY A 76 8.22 -9.12 -3.04
N ALA A 77 9.17 -8.91 -2.12
CA ALA A 77 9.62 -7.57 -1.73
C ALA A 77 10.12 -6.73 -2.92
N GLU A 78 10.85 -7.33 -3.85
CA GLU A 78 11.37 -6.60 -5.01
C GLU A 78 10.26 -6.07 -5.90
N SER A 79 9.31 -6.91 -6.28
CA SER A 79 8.16 -6.50 -7.10
C SER A 79 7.28 -5.49 -6.36
N MET A 80 7.06 -5.70 -5.07
CA MET A 80 6.30 -4.75 -4.25
C MET A 80 6.99 -3.39 -4.17
N SER A 81 8.32 -3.37 -4.05
CA SER A 81 9.07 -2.12 -4.04
C SER A 81 8.91 -1.33 -5.35
N ARG A 82 8.83 -2.02 -6.49
CA ARG A 82 8.56 -1.36 -7.78
C ARG A 82 7.19 -0.70 -7.82
N VAL A 83 6.17 -1.38 -7.30
CA VAL A 83 4.81 -0.81 -7.19
C VAL A 83 4.80 0.43 -6.31
N VAL A 84 5.42 0.34 -5.14
CA VAL A 84 5.50 1.45 -4.18
C VAL A 84 6.25 2.64 -4.77
N GLN A 85 7.38 2.40 -5.43
CA GLN A 85 8.17 3.45 -6.07
C GLN A 85 7.37 4.14 -7.18
N ARG A 86 6.59 3.41 -7.93
CA ARG A 86 5.77 3.98 -8.99
C ARG A 86 4.59 4.78 -8.46
N LEU A 87 3.88 4.27 -7.46
CA LEU A 87 2.78 4.99 -6.83
C LEU A 87 3.25 6.24 -6.08
N ARG A 88 4.45 6.20 -5.53
CA ARG A 88 5.15 7.34 -4.91
C ARG A 88 4.27 8.15 -3.95
N SER A 89 3.54 7.47 -3.11
CA SER A 89 2.72 8.10 -2.08
C SER A 89 3.58 8.86 -1.06
N ALA A 90 3.07 9.94 -0.51
CA ALA A 90 3.81 10.72 0.50
C ALA A 90 4.06 9.91 1.77
N LEU A 91 3.08 9.08 2.17
CA LEU A 91 3.18 8.25 3.37
C LEU A 91 2.92 6.80 3.01
N ILE A 92 3.86 5.92 3.33
CA ILE A 92 3.79 4.49 3.04
C ILE A 92 3.80 3.73 4.35
N LEU A 93 2.76 2.92 4.58
CA LEU A 93 2.57 2.16 5.82
C LEU A 93 2.68 0.66 5.53
N PRO A 94 3.83 0.03 5.84
CA PRO A 94 3.96 -1.42 5.72
C PRO A 94 3.02 -2.15 6.67
N MET A 95 2.38 -3.21 6.17
CA MET A 95 1.53 -4.12 6.93
C MET A 95 1.91 -5.58 6.63
N HIS A 96 1.30 -6.55 7.33
CA HIS A 96 1.62 -7.97 7.17
C HIS A 96 3.12 -8.25 7.34
N ARG A 97 3.71 -7.78 8.42
CA ARG A 97 5.15 -7.86 8.66
C ARG A 97 5.63 -9.23 9.16
N ARG A 98 4.80 -10.25 9.06
CA ARG A 98 5.18 -11.64 9.37
C ARG A 98 5.91 -12.22 8.17
N GLY A 99 7.21 -12.46 8.31
CA GLY A 99 8.03 -12.97 7.21
C GLY A 99 9.43 -12.37 7.24
N PRO A 100 10.00 -12.03 6.08
CA PRO A 100 11.33 -11.42 6.02
C PRO A 100 11.43 -10.14 6.84
N PRO A 101 12.62 -9.82 7.37
CA PRO A 101 12.81 -8.58 8.12
C PRO A 101 12.45 -7.36 7.27
N ILE A 102 11.83 -6.36 7.90
CA ILE A 102 11.46 -5.11 7.21
C ILE A 102 12.67 -4.42 6.56
N SER A 103 13.86 -4.60 7.11
CA SER A 103 15.09 -4.08 6.55
C SER A 103 15.36 -4.56 5.11
N GLN A 104 14.94 -5.77 4.79
CA GLN A 104 15.06 -6.30 3.41
C GLN A 104 14.20 -5.47 2.45
N PHE A 105 12.97 -5.15 2.82
CA PHE A 105 12.10 -4.29 2.02
C PHE A 105 12.67 -2.88 1.91
N LEU A 106 13.12 -2.30 3.03
CA LEU A 106 13.68 -0.94 3.05
C LEU A 106 14.94 -0.81 2.19
N SER A 107 15.74 -1.87 2.11
CA SER A 107 16.98 -1.85 1.30
C SER A 107 16.74 -1.70 -0.21
N MET A 108 15.51 -1.92 -0.66
CA MET A 108 15.13 -1.81 -2.08
C MET A 108 14.86 -0.35 -2.51
N PHE A 109 14.83 0.57 -1.56
CA PHE A 109 14.54 1.98 -1.83
C PHE A 109 15.81 2.81 -1.81
N GLY A 110 15.88 3.77 -2.74
CA GLY A 110 17.01 4.70 -2.81
C GLY A 110 16.83 5.91 -1.89
N THR A 111 17.70 6.89 -2.06
CA THR A 111 17.74 8.11 -1.24
C THR A 111 16.51 9.03 -1.39
N GLN A 112 15.64 8.74 -2.34
CA GLN A 112 14.40 9.51 -2.54
C GLN A 112 13.29 9.17 -1.53
N PHE A 113 13.46 8.06 -0.80
CA PHE A 113 12.50 7.61 0.21
C PHE A 113 13.16 7.69 1.59
N ASP A 114 12.45 8.29 2.54
CA ASP A 114 12.85 8.27 3.94
C ASP A 114 12.18 7.09 4.66
N ALA A 115 12.77 6.62 5.74
CA ALA A 115 12.23 5.58 6.60
C ALA A 115 12.21 6.05 8.05
N VAL A 116 11.06 5.90 8.70
CA VAL A 116 10.84 6.28 10.10
C VAL A 116 10.21 5.11 10.84
N THR A 117 10.72 4.79 12.01
CA THR A 117 10.12 3.78 12.90
C THR A 117 9.46 4.47 14.09
N SER A 118 8.22 4.09 14.37
CA SER A 118 7.43 4.64 15.47
C SER A 118 7.16 3.59 16.54
N ASP A 119 7.15 4.00 17.79
CA ASP A 119 6.76 3.16 18.92
C ASP A 119 5.23 3.06 19.07
N SER A 120 4.48 3.87 18.33
CA SER A 120 3.02 3.88 18.35
C SER A 120 2.42 2.95 17.29
N PRO A 121 1.31 2.24 17.60
CA PRO A 121 0.58 1.48 16.61
C PRO A 121 -0.36 2.35 15.75
N THR A 122 -0.41 3.65 15.99
CA THR A 122 -1.31 4.58 15.31
C THR A 122 -0.56 5.80 14.78
N ILE A 123 -1.09 6.36 13.71
CA ILE A 123 -0.64 7.63 13.16
C ILE A 123 -1.85 8.47 12.77
N THR A 124 -1.80 9.77 13.06
CA THR A 124 -2.82 10.72 12.62
C THR A 124 -2.27 11.48 11.42
N VAL A 125 -3.05 11.53 10.35
CA VAL A 125 -2.62 12.11 9.07
C VAL A 125 -3.62 13.18 8.62
N SER A 126 -3.09 14.29 8.13
CA SER A 126 -3.86 15.32 7.43
C SER A 126 -3.09 15.76 6.19
N ILE A 127 -3.74 16.48 5.28
CA ILE A 127 -3.05 17.03 4.11
C ILE A 127 -1.83 17.86 4.52
N ARG A 128 -1.97 18.64 5.59
CA ARG A 128 -0.89 19.51 6.09
C ARG A 128 0.25 18.75 6.76
N SER A 129 -0.03 17.58 7.33
CA SER A 129 0.97 16.77 8.03
C SER A 129 1.65 15.75 7.14
N LEU A 130 1.24 15.60 5.87
CA LEU A 130 1.90 14.68 4.95
C LEU A 130 3.37 15.02 4.80
N PRO A 131 4.26 14.00 4.80
CA PRO A 131 5.67 14.23 4.51
C PRO A 131 5.87 14.89 3.15
N LYS A 132 6.84 15.76 3.02
CA LYS A 132 7.21 16.39 1.75
C LYS A 132 7.97 15.45 0.82
N ARG A 133 8.64 14.46 1.39
CA ARG A 133 9.33 13.39 0.68
C ARG A 133 8.60 12.08 0.94
N PRO A 134 8.54 11.14 -0.03
CA PRO A 134 7.96 9.83 0.23
C PRO A 134 8.62 9.18 1.45
N THR A 135 7.82 8.83 2.45
CA THR A 135 8.31 8.31 3.73
C THR A 135 7.64 6.99 4.04
N ILE A 136 8.46 5.97 4.29
CA ILE A 136 8.01 4.67 4.77
C ILE A 136 7.98 4.77 6.30
N HIS A 137 6.77 4.76 6.87
CA HIS A 137 6.55 4.92 8.30
C HIS A 137 6.14 3.59 8.92
N ILE A 138 7.02 3.03 9.73
CA ILE A 138 6.84 1.70 10.32
C ILE A 138 6.19 1.87 11.69
N LEU A 139 4.92 1.47 11.78
CA LEU A 139 4.17 1.49 13.04
C LEU A 139 4.53 0.28 13.90
N SER A 140 4.35 0.40 15.21
CA SER A 140 4.55 -0.74 16.11
C SER A 140 3.38 -1.74 16.00
N GLY A 141 3.65 -3.03 16.22
CA GLY A 141 2.62 -4.07 16.28
C GLY A 141 2.01 -4.50 14.95
N VAL A 142 2.55 -4.07 13.84
CA VAL A 142 2.01 -4.43 12.50
C VAL A 142 2.93 -5.40 11.77
#